data_92bf83da6687c192efb31400742178d5
#
_entry.id   92bf83da6687c192efb31400742178d5
#
_cell.length_a   1.000
_cell.length_b   1.000
_cell.length_c   1.000
_cell.angle_alpha   90.00
_cell.angle_beta   90.00
_cell.angle_gamma   90.00
#
_symmetry.space_group_name_H-M   'P 1'
#
loop_
_entity.id
_entity.type
_entity.pdbx_description
1 polymer ?
#
loop_
_entity_poly.entity_id
_entity_poly.type
_entity_poly.pdbx_seq_one_letter_code
_entity_poly.pdbx_strand_id
1 'polypeptide(L)'
;MPASHVVLIVLAGVGAGIFNGVAGGGSLISFPILLGLGYPALTANITNTVGIWPGYLASAAGYRSEIGDQSRRLLRLTPVALAGGIAGALLLLTTSAATFDSVVPWLVLGAAALFALQPALRRALDRGAHPRTRPVLLVAGVFAASVYGGYFGAAMGVMFLAVLGLALPVSLAHTSGLRAVLSMIVNGIAAVVFVIHGGLAWEAVGLLALGSLAGGYVGARLALALPAPALRTVVVVIGVGTAVKLLV
;
A
#
# COMPACT_ATOMS: atom_id res chain seq x y z
N MET A 1 21.20 -14.37 9.06
CA MET A 1 21.40 -13.21 8.14
C MET A 1 22.62 -12.36 8.48
N PRO A 2 23.34 -11.74 7.52
CA PRO A 2 24.36 -10.73 7.81
C PRO A 2 23.75 -9.51 8.53
N ALA A 3 24.51 -8.87 9.43
CA ALA A 3 24.01 -7.70 10.19
C ALA A 3 23.56 -6.55 9.28
N SER A 4 24.22 -6.36 8.12
CA SER A 4 23.83 -5.37 7.12
C SER A 4 22.44 -5.61 6.54
N HIS A 5 22.06 -6.88 6.29
CA HIS A 5 20.73 -7.24 5.79
C HIS A 5 19.65 -6.95 6.85
N VAL A 6 19.93 -7.27 8.13
CA VAL A 6 19.01 -6.97 9.24
C VAL A 6 18.72 -5.48 9.31
N VAL A 7 19.77 -4.65 9.29
CA VAL A 7 19.64 -3.18 9.33
C VAL A 7 18.84 -2.66 8.13
N LEU A 8 19.15 -3.13 6.91
CA LEU A 8 18.46 -2.70 5.70
C LEU A 8 16.99 -3.06 5.72
N ILE A 9 16.61 -4.25 6.18
CA ILE A 9 15.21 -4.69 6.25
C ILE A 9 14.44 -3.86 7.29
N VAL A 10 15.04 -3.60 8.47
CA VAL A 10 14.38 -2.74 9.47
C VAL A 10 14.20 -1.33 8.95
N LEU A 11 15.21 -0.73 8.32
CA LEU A 11 15.11 0.60 7.71
C LEU A 11 14.09 0.63 6.57
N ALA A 12 14.02 -0.44 5.76
CA ALA A 12 12.99 -0.60 4.73
C ALA A 12 11.58 -0.63 5.36
N GLY A 13 11.41 -1.34 6.47
CA GLY A 13 10.18 -1.36 7.24
C GLY A 13 9.79 0.02 7.77
N VAL A 14 10.75 0.74 8.39
CA VAL A 14 10.52 2.11 8.89
C VAL A 14 10.09 3.03 7.73
N GLY A 15 10.83 3.02 6.63
CA GLY A 15 10.48 3.78 5.44
C GLY A 15 9.09 3.42 4.92
N ALA A 16 8.80 2.13 4.77
CA ALA A 16 7.49 1.65 4.31
C ALA A 16 6.35 2.09 5.24
N GLY A 17 6.55 2.02 6.56
CA GLY A 17 5.58 2.48 7.55
C GLY A 17 5.30 3.97 7.45
N ILE A 18 6.34 4.81 7.39
CA ILE A 18 6.20 6.26 7.21
C ILE A 18 5.40 6.56 5.94
N PHE A 19 5.76 5.94 4.81
CA PHE A 19 5.09 6.18 3.54
C PHE A 19 3.64 5.68 3.52
N ASN A 20 3.34 4.57 4.17
CA ASN A 20 1.97 4.09 4.32
C ASN A 20 1.11 5.09 5.12
N GLY A 21 1.68 5.70 6.16
CA GLY A 21 1.04 6.76 6.91
C GLY A 21 0.76 8.00 6.07
N VAL A 22 1.74 8.50 5.33
CA VAL A 22 1.63 9.76 4.56
C VAL A 22 0.83 9.59 3.28
N ALA A 23 1.07 8.53 2.50
CA ALA A 23 0.63 8.46 1.11
C ALA A 23 0.12 7.08 0.66
N GLY A 24 0.39 6.00 1.40
CA GLY A 24 -0.08 4.67 1.04
C GLY A 24 0.74 3.96 -0.04
N GLY A 25 2.07 4.16 -0.06
CA GLY A 25 2.96 3.58 -1.07
C GLY A 25 4.21 2.89 -0.50
N GLY A 26 4.18 2.45 0.75
CA GLY A 26 5.35 1.90 1.44
C GLY A 26 6.00 0.70 0.77
N SER A 27 5.22 -0.16 0.10
CA SER A 27 5.73 -1.30 -0.66
C SER A 27 6.74 -0.91 -1.75
N LEU A 28 6.66 0.31 -2.29
CA LEU A 28 7.63 0.82 -3.27
C LEU A 28 9.04 1.04 -2.68
N ILE A 29 9.18 0.99 -1.36
CA ILE A 29 10.47 1.05 -0.65
C ILE A 29 10.91 -0.35 -0.25
N SER A 30 10.06 -1.06 0.50
CA SER A 30 10.44 -2.32 1.13
C SER A 30 10.57 -3.47 0.14
N PHE A 31 9.70 -3.56 -0.86
CA PHE A 31 9.76 -4.61 -1.88
C PHE A 31 11.06 -4.57 -2.71
N PRO A 32 11.50 -3.41 -3.28
CA PRO A 32 12.79 -3.32 -3.96
C PRO A 32 13.99 -3.71 -3.11
N ILE A 33 13.95 -3.38 -1.83
CA ILE A 33 15.05 -3.73 -0.91
C ILE A 33 15.11 -5.24 -0.73
N LEU A 34 13.98 -5.93 -0.55
CA LEU A 34 13.95 -7.39 -0.48
C LEU A 34 14.48 -8.03 -1.77
N LEU A 35 14.08 -7.52 -2.94
CA LEU A 35 14.65 -7.96 -4.22
C LEU A 35 16.16 -7.77 -4.30
N GLY A 36 16.64 -6.60 -3.86
CA GLY A 36 18.07 -6.29 -3.83
C GLY A 36 18.88 -7.18 -2.89
N LEU A 37 18.24 -7.74 -1.87
CA LEU A 37 18.80 -8.73 -0.92
C LEU A 37 18.74 -10.18 -1.45
N GLY A 38 18.24 -10.39 -2.68
CA GLY A 38 18.23 -11.69 -3.35
C GLY A 38 16.98 -12.54 -3.08
N TYR A 39 15.93 -11.99 -2.48
CA TYR A 39 14.66 -12.73 -2.36
C TYR A 39 13.99 -12.85 -3.73
N PRO A 40 13.49 -14.05 -4.11
CA PRO A 40 12.66 -14.20 -5.31
C PRO A 40 11.46 -13.25 -5.28
N ALA A 41 11.06 -12.69 -6.43
CA ALA A 41 10.08 -11.61 -6.46
C ALA A 41 8.74 -12.00 -5.80
N LEU A 42 8.23 -13.21 -6.06
CA LEU A 42 7.00 -13.69 -5.43
C LEU A 42 7.15 -13.79 -3.91
N THR A 43 8.24 -14.40 -3.39
CA THR A 43 8.55 -14.48 -1.97
C THR A 43 8.71 -13.09 -1.35
N ALA A 44 9.40 -12.18 -2.04
CA ALA A 44 9.56 -10.79 -1.60
C ALA A 44 8.21 -10.09 -1.46
N ASN A 45 7.28 -10.27 -2.42
CA ASN A 45 5.97 -9.64 -2.40
C ASN A 45 5.09 -10.15 -1.24
N ILE A 46 4.98 -11.46 -1.05
CA ILE A 46 4.19 -12.04 0.06
C ILE A 46 4.80 -11.71 1.44
N THR A 47 6.13 -11.80 1.56
CA THR A 47 6.88 -11.41 2.77
C THR A 47 6.67 -9.93 3.11
N ASN A 48 6.79 -9.07 2.10
CA ASN A 48 6.55 -7.64 2.23
C ASN A 48 5.14 -7.34 2.72
N THR A 49 4.11 -7.95 2.11
CA THR A 49 2.70 -7.74 2.47
C THR A 49 2.46 -8.06 3.94
N VAL A 50 2.95 -9.20 4.42
CA VAL A 50 2.79 -9.59 5.84
C VAL A 50 3.61 -8.69 6.76
N GLY A 51 4.87 -8.39 6.39
CA GLY A 51 5.78 -7.61 7.21
C GLY A 51 5.39 -6.13 7.37
N ILE A 52 4.77 -5.51 6.37
CA ILE A 52 4.37 -4.10 6.49
C ILE A 52 2.96 -3.89 7.02
N TRP A 53 2.18 -4.95 7.26
CA TRP A 53 0.82 -4.83 7.78
C TRP A 53 0.73 -4.10 9.13
N PRO A 54 1.62 -4.32 10.13
CA PRO A 54 1.61 -3.56 11.37
C PRO A 54 1.75 -2.04 11.15
N GLY A 55 2.47 -1.61 10.10
CA GLY A 55 2.55 -0.20 9.70
C GLY A 55 1.22 0.36 9.20
N TYR A 56 0.41 -0.44 8.48
CA TYR A 56 -0.95 -0.04 8.09
C TYR A 56 -1.87 0.09 9.31
N LEU A 57 -1.73 -0.80 10.30
CA LEU A 57 -2.46 -0.73 11.56
C LEU A 57 -2.16 0.57 12.31
N ALA A 58 -0.87 0.87 12.47
CA ALA A 58 -0.41 2.12 13.10
C ALA A 58 -0.90 3.36 12.34
N SER A 59 -0.86 3.31 11.00
CA SER A 59 -1.38 4.39 10.16
C SER A 59 -2.88 4.59 10.34
N ALA A 60 -3.68 3.53 10.28
CA ALA A 60 -5.13 3.60 10.48
C ALA A 60 -5.50 4.15 11.86
N ALA A 61 -4.78 3.74 12.90
CA ALA A 61 -4.93 4.28 14.26
C ALA A 61 -4.62 5.79 14.33
N GLY A 62 -3.64 6.25 13.54
CA GLY A 62 -3.29 7.67 13.44
C GLY A 62 -4.39 8.54 12.80
N TYR A 63 -5.20 7.96 11.91
CA TYR A 63 -6.32 8.65 11.23
C TYR A 63 -7.69 8.46 11.92
N ARG A 64 -7.72 7.98 13.16
CA ARG A 64 -8.98 7.69 13.87
C ARG A 64 -9.92 8.90 13.99
N SER A 65 -9.38 10.11 14.14
CA SER A 65 -10.14 11.36 14.19
C SER A 65 -10.81 11.72 12.88
N GLU A 66 -10.15 11.38 11.74
CA GLU A 66 -10.64 11.66 10.40
C GLU A 66 -11.70 10.65 9.93
N ILE A 67 -11.79 9.51 10.59
CA ILE A 67 -12.82 8.51 10.33
C ILE A 67 -14.19 9.02 10.78
N GLY A 68 -14.27 9.60 12.00
CA GLY A 68 -15.46 10.25 12.54
C GLY A 68 -16.77 9.56 12.14
N ASP A 69 -17.68 10.31 11.49
CA ASP A 69 -19.01 9.83 11.04
C ASP A 69 -18.96 8.88 9.82
N GLN A 70 -17.76 8.53 9.33
CA GLN A 70 -17.61 7.65 8.17
C GLN A 70 -17.72 6.15 8.51
N SER A 71 -17.92 5.79 9.78
CA SER A 71 -18.02 4.40 10.25
C SER A 71 -19.06 3.57 9.48
N ARG A 72 -20.23 4.12 9.20
CA ARG A 72 -21.27 3.46 8.39
C ARG A 72 -20.83 3.18 6.96
N ARG A 73 -20.04 4.08 6.36
CA ARG A 73 -19.45 3.88 5.01
C ARG A 73 -18.39 2.79 5.04
N LEU A 74 -17.52 2.82 6.04
CA LEU A 74 -16.52 1.77 6.23
C LEU A 74 -17.18 0.40 6.36
N LEU A 75 -18.21 0.25 7.18
CA LEU A 75 -18.94 -1.01 7.33
C LEU A 75 -19.51 -1.53 6.01
N ARG A 76 -20.01 -0.64 5.13
CA ARG A 76 -20.51 -1.02 3.80
C ARG A 76 -19.41 -1.37 2.81
N LEU A 77 -18.24 -0.72 2.90
CA LEU A 77 -17.13 -0.95 1.98
C LEU A 77 -16.22 -2.10 2.44
N THR A 78 -16.22 -2.45 3.72
CA THR A 78 -15.42 -3.55 4.27
C THR A 78 -15.65 -4.88 3.56
N PRO A 79 -16.89 -5.36 3.33
CA PRO A 79 -17.10 -6.61 2.59
C PRO A 79 -16.55 -6.57 1.17
N VAL A 80 -16.66 -5.42 0.49
CA VAL A 80 -16.12 -5.21 -0.86
C VAL A 80 -14.59 -5.26 -0.85
N ALA A 81 -13.98 -4.61 0.14
CA ALA A 81 -12.53 -4.59 0.32
C ALA A 81 -11.98 -5.97 0.68
N LEU A 82 -12.65 -6.72 1.56
CA LEU A 82 -12.29 -8.09 1.91
C LEU A 82 -12.38 -9.02 0.68
N ALA A 83 -13.50 -8.98 -0.05
CA ALA A 83 -13.70 -9.80 -1.24
C ALA A 83 -12.64 -9.50 -2.32
N GLY A 84 -12.35 -8.22 -2.59
CA GLY A 84 -11.29 -7.82 -3.51
C GLY A 84 -9.91 -8.24 -3.04
N GLY A 85 -9.59 -8.04 -1.75
CA GLY A 85 -8.30 -8.43 -1.17
C GLY A 85 -8.04 -9.93 -1.24
N ILE A 86 -9.06 -10.75 -0.92
CA ILE A 86 -9.00 -12.21 -1.06
C ILE A 86 -8.80 -12.59 -2.54
N ALA A 87 -9.59 -12.03 -3.45
CA ALA A 87 -9.50 -12.31 -4.87
C ALA A 87 -8.09 -11.98 -5.42
N GLY A 88 -7.52 -10.82 -5.03
CA GLY A 88 -6.17 -10.43 -5.41
C GLY A 88 -5.09 -11.35 -4.84
N ALA A 89 -5.19 -11.72 -3.56
CA ALA A 89 -4.25 -12.62 -2.91
C ALA A 89 -4.29 -14.03 -3.53
N LEU A 90 -5.48 -14.57 -3.79
CA LEU A 90 -5.63 -15.86 -4.46
C LEU A 90 -5.12 -15.81 -5.90
N LEU A 91 -5.38 -14.72 -6.62
CA LEU A 91 -4.83 -14.52 -7.97
C LEU A 91 -3.30 -14.55 -7.96
N LEU A 92 -2.65 -13.90 -6.98
CA LEU A 92 -1.21 -13.98 -6.83
C LEU A 92 -0.73 -15.42 -6.60
N LEU A 93 -1.37 -16.16 -5.72
CA LEU A 93 -1.00 -17.54 -5.38
C LEU A 93 -1.19 -18.52 -6.54
N THR A 94 -2.11 -18.22 -7.48
CA THR A 94 -2.30 -19.01 -8.72
C THR A 94 -1.37 -18.55 -9.85
N THR A 95 -0.67 -17.44 -9.69
CA THR A 95 0.31 -16.93 -10.67
C THR A 95 1.64 -17.67 -10.49
N SER A 96 2.18 -18.24 -11.58
CA SER A 96 3.50 -18.87 -11.52
C SER A 96 4.59 -17.84 -11.23
N ALA A 97 5.70 -18.26 -10.60
CA ALA A 97 6.84 -17.38 -10.35
C ALA A 97 7.34 -16.70 -11.63
N ALA A 98 7.49 -17.46 -12.72
CA ALA A 98 7.92 -16.93 -14.01
C ALA A 98 6.96 -15.87 -14.59
N THR A 99 5.65 -16.09 -14.45
CA THR A 99 4.64 -15.09 -14.85
C THR A 99 4.73 -13.84 -13.96
N PHE A 100 4.88 -14.02 -12.64
CA PHE A 100 5.02 -12.89 -11.74
C PHE A 100 6.30 -12.08 -12.04
N ASP A 101 7.43 -12.75 -12.28
CA ASP A 101 8.69 -12.10 -12.63
C ASP A 101 8.58 -11.26 -13.91
N SER A 102 7.80 -11.70 -14.90
CA SER A 102 7.56 -10.94 -16.13
C SER A 102 6.63 -9.74 -15.96
N VAL A 103 5.70 -9.80 -15.01
CA VAL A 103 4.68 -8.75 -14.78
C VAL A 103 5.14 -7.72 -13.74
N VAL A 104 5.95 -8.13 -12.77
CA VAL A 104 6.33 -7.27 -11.65
C VAL A 104 7.04 -5.97 -12.04
N PRO A 105 7.91 -5.89 -13.07
CA PRO A 105 8.51 -4.63 -13.49
C PRO A 105 7.44 -3.59 -13.89
N TRP A 106 6.41 -4.03 -14.61
CA TRP A 106 5.30 -3.18 -15.05
C TRP A 106 4.40 -2.74 -13.89
N LEU A 107 4.19 -3.63 -12.91
CA LEU A 107 3.47 -3.27 -11.69
C LEU A 107 4.21 -2.21 -10.88
N VAL A 108 5.53 -2.34 -10.75
CA VAL A 108 6.37 -1.36 -10.06
C VAL A 108 6.38 -0.02 -10.80
N LEU A 109 6.51 -0.02 -12.13
CA LEU A 109 6.43 1.20 -12.95
C LEU A 109 5.07 1.87 -12.84
N GLY A 110 3.98 1.11 -12.94
CA GLY A 110 2.62 1.62 -12.79
C GLY A 110 2.38 2.22 -11.40
N ALA A 111 2.87 1.55 -10.35
CA ALA A 111 2.80 2.06 -8.99
C ALA A 111 3.61 3.35 -8.80
N ALA A 112 4.83 3.41 -9.34
CA ALA A 112 5.67 4.61 -9.31
C ALA A 112 5.02 5.78 -10.07
N ALA A 113 4.43 5.51 -11.23
CA ALA A 113 3.68 6.51 -12.02
C ALA A 113 2.46 7.04 -11.25
N LEU A 114 1.64 6.15 -10.67
CA LEU A 114 0.52 6.54 -9.82
C LEU A 114 0.97 7.42 -8.65
N PHE A 115 2.10 7.06 -8.05
CA PHE A 115 2.66 7.82 -6.93
C PHE A 115 3.18 9.20 -7.38
N ALA A 116 3.82 9.28 -8.55
CA ALA A 116 4.26 10.54 -9.15
C ALA A 116 3.07 11.47 -9.47
N LEU A 117 1.96 10.91 -9.93
CA LEU A 117 0.73 11.65 -10.29
C LEU A 117 -0.14 12.02 -9.08
N GLN A 118 0.15 11.49 -7.88
CA GLN A 118 -0.66 11.76 -6.68
C GLN A 118 -0.93 13.25 -6.38
N PRO A 119 0.00 14.22 -6.58
CA PRO A 119 -0.31 15.63 -6.33
C PRO A 119 -1.26 16.24 -7.36
N ALA A 120 -1.13 15.81 -8.61
CA ALA A 120 -2.06 16.24 -9.64
C ALA A 120 -3.48 15.74 -9.31
N LEU A 121 -3.57 14.49 -8.87
CA LEU A 121 -4.81 13.88 -8.39
C LEU A 121 -5.39 14.66 -7.20
N ARG A 122 -4.58 14.91 -6.15
CA ARG A 122 -5.04 15.70 -4.98
C ARG A 122 -5.56 17.07 -5.40
N ARG A 123 -4.82 17.80 -6.23
CA ARG A 123 -5.25 19.11 -6.73
C ARG A 123 -6.54 19.06 -7.55
N ALA A 124 -6.73 18.01 -8.34
CA ALA A 124 -7.96 17.80 -9.10
C ALA A 124 -9.16 17.51 -8.18
N LEU A 125 -8.93 16.72 -7.11
CA LEU A 125 -9.95 16.42 -6.10
C LEU A 125 -10.33 17.65 -5.26
N ASP A 126 -9.36 18.49 -4.89
CA ASP A 126 -9.60 19.71 -4.11
C ASP A 126 -10.42 20.76 -4.90
N ARG A 127 -10.26 20.78 -6.25
CA ARG A 127 -11.01 21.69 -7.15
C ARG A 127 -12.38 21.17 -7.54
N GLY A 128 -12.60 19.87 -7.48
CA GLY A 128 -13.84 19.21 -7.89
C GLY A 128 -14.80 19.08 -6.72
N ALA A 129 -15.68 20.06 -6.51
CA ALA A 129 -16.84 19.85 -5.65
C ALA A 129 -17.76 18.81 -6.31
N HIS A 130 -17.71 17.57 -5.85
CA HIS A 130 -18.63 16.53 -6.30
C HIS A 130 -19.86 16.51 -5.38
N PRO A 131 -21.01 17.08 -5.79
CA PRO A 131 -22.17 17.24 -4.91
C PRO A 131 -22.91 15.93 -4.63
N ARG A 132 -22.54 14.81 -5.29
CA ARG A 132 -23.28 13.54 -5.19
C ARG A 132 -22.36 12.34 -5.10
N THR A 133 -22.74 11.38 -4.26
CA THR A 133 -22.11 10.06 -4.20
C THR A 133 -22.36 9.31 -5.52
N ARG A 134 -21.32 8.67 -6.06
CA ARG A 134 -21.36 7.80 -7.24
C ARG A 134 -21.22 6.35 -6.82
N PRO A 135 -22.32 5.64 -6.47
CA PRO A 135 -22.26 4.35 -5.78
C PRO A 135 -21.59 3.26 -6.62
N VAL A 136 -21.85 3.21 -7.93
CA VAL A 136 -21.25 2.22 -8.82
C VAL A 136 -19.73 2.41 -8.91
N LEU A 137 -19.28 3.65 -9.13
CA LEU A 137 -17.86 4.00 -9.16
C LEU A 137 -17.17 3.67 -7.83
N LEU A 138 -17.87 3.94 -6.71
CA LEU A 138 -17.35 3.66 -5.38
C LEU A 138 -17.13 2.17 -5.16
N VAL A 139 -18.16 1.34 -5.38
CA VAL A 139 -18.09 -0.10 -5.12
C VAL A 139 -17.14 -0.78 -6.09
N ALA A 140 -17.27 -0.52 -7.40
CA ALA A 140 -16.41 -1.13 -8.42
C ALA A 140 -14.95 -0.66 -8.26
N GLY A 141 -14.73 0.61 -7.99
CA GLY A 141 -13.39 1.16 -7.80
C GLY A 141 -12.72 0.65 -6.52
N VAL A 142 -13.47 0.55 -5.40
CA VAL A 142 -12.95 -0.06 -4.16
C VAL A 142 -12.62 -1.52 -4.40
N PHE A 143 -13.48 -2.29 -5.07
CA PHE A 143 -13.21 -3.69 -5.40
C PHE A 143 -11.94 -3.83 -6.25
N ALA A 144 -11.84 -3.09 -7.36
CA ALA A 144 -10.68 -3.14 -8.26
C ALA A 144 -9.37 -2.74 -7.54
N ALA A 145 -9.39 -1.66 -6.75
CA ALA A 145 -8.24 -1.25 -5.95
C ALA A 145 -7.87 -2.30 -4.89
N SER A 146 -8.85 -3.02 -4.34
CA SER A 146 -8.63 -4.10 -3.37
C SER A 146 -8.05 -5.36 -4.02
N VAL A 147 -8.50 -5.72 -5.23
CA VAL A 147 -7.90 -6.83 -6.02
C VAL A 147 -6.43 -6.52 -6.31
N TYR A 148 -6.14 -5.33 -6.81
CA TYR A 148 -4.77 -4.89 -7.01
C TYR A 148 -3.96 -4.89 -5.71
N GLY A 149 -4.57 -4.41 -4.62
CA GLY A 149 -3.97 -4.36 -3.28
C GLY A 149 -3.61 -5.73 -2.72
N GLY A 150 -4.48 -6.72 -2.91
CA GLY A 150 -4.25 -8.12 -2.52
C GLY A 150 -3.22 -8.83 -3.41
N TYR A 151 -3.12 -8.45 -4.68
CA TYR A 151 -2.15 -9.02 -5.62
C TYR A 151 -0.73 -8.46 -5.43
N PHE A 152 -0.59 -7.14 -5.35
CA PHE A 152 0.73 -6.47 -5.30
C PHE A 152 0.82 -5.38 -4.21
N GLY A 153 -0.22 -4.56 -4.05
CA GLY A 153 -0.36 -3.59 -2.96
C GLY A 153 0.44 -2.29 -3.05
N ALA A 154 1.45 -2.19 -3.92
CA ALA A 154 2.21 -0.96 -4.08
C ALA A 154 1.32 0.17 -4.65
N ALA A 155 1.36 1.36 -4.03
CA ALA A 155 0.52 2.50 -4.37
C ALA A 155 -1.01 2.27 -4.24
N MET A 156 -1.47 1.18 -3.63
CA MET A 156 -2.90 0.91 -3.38
C MET A 156 -3.59 2.09 -2.68
N GLY A 157 -2.91 2.75 -1.75
CA GLY A 157 -3.45 3.92 -1.07
C GLY A 157 -3.72 5.10 -2.00
N VAL A 158 -2.94 5.28 -3.08
CA VAL A 158 -3.20 6.30 -4.09
C VAL A 158 -4.44 5.95 -4.91
N MET A 159 -4.63 4.66 -5.24
CA MET A 159 -5.84 4.19 -5.93
C MET A 159 -7.09 4.43 -5.07
N PHE A 160 -7.06 4.09 -3.78
CA PHE A 160 -8.16 4.39 -2.88
C PHE A 160 -8.42 5.90 -2.77
N LEU A 161 -7.36 6.72 -2.67
CA LEU A 161 -7.52 8.18 -2.65
C LEU A 161 -8.25 8.67 -3.90
N ALA A 162 -7.88 8.16 -5.08
CA ALA A 162 -8.53 8.48 -6.35
C ALA A 162 -10.01 8.08 -6.36
N VAL A 163 -10.29 6.82 -6.07
CA VAL A 163 -11.64 6.27 -6.10
C VAL A 163 -12.56 6.98 -5.11
N LEU A 164 -12.12 7.09 -3.86
CA LEU A 164 -12.93 7.71 -2.80
C LEU A 164 -13.14 9.20 -3.06
N GLY A 165 -12.10 9.91 -3.50
CA GLY A 165 -12.20 11.34 -3.79
C GLY A 165 -13.07 11.67 -5.00
N LEU A 166 -13.13 10.78 -6.02
CA LEU A 166 -14.00 10.94 -7.18
C LEU A 166 -15.44 10.49 -6.93
N ALA A 167 -15.64 9.54 -6.00
CA ALA A 167 -16.94 8.92 -5.78
C ALA A 167 -17.70 9.48 -4.57
N LEU A 168 -17.02 10.19 -3.65
CA LEU A 168 -17.62 10.67 -2.41
C LEU A 168 -17.52 12.20 -2.26
N PRO A 169 -18.59 12.86 -1.82
CA PRO A 169 -18.57 14.30 -1.49
C PRO A 169 -18.05 14.51 -0.06
N VAL A 170 -16.80 14.13 0.20
CA VAL A 170 -16.16 14.27 1.52
C VAL A 170 -14.83 14.98 1.42
N SER A 171 -14.37 15.56 2.53
CA SER A 171 -13.08 16.26 2.57
C SER A 171 -11.90 15.30 2.31
N LEU A 172 -10.77 15.85 1.90
CA LEU A 172 -9.54 15.09 1.71
C LEU A 172 -9.07 14.40 3.00
N ALA A 173 -9.32 15.01 4.16
CA ALA A 173 -9.02 14.40 5.46
C ALA A 173 -9.84 13.11 5.69
N HIS A 174 -11.17 13.17 5.51
CA HIS A 174 -12.03 11.99 5.60
C HIS A 174 -11.66 10.91 4.55
N THR A 175 -11.35 11.34 3.32
CA THR A 175 -10.86 10.42 2.27
C THR A 175 -9.58 9.71 2.71
N SER A 176 -8.66 10.43 3.35
CA SER A 176 -7.40 9.85 3.85
C SER A 176 -7.64 8.86 4.99
N GLY A 177 -8.58 9.14 5.90
CA GLY A 177 -8.99 8.21 6.95
C GLY A 177 -9.60 6.92 6.37
N LEU A 178 -10.57 7.05 5.45
CA LEU A 178 -11.18 5.90 4.78
C LEU A 178 -10.14 5.05 4.03
N ARG A 179 -9.24 5.71 3.28
CA ARG A 179 -8.11 5.06 2.59
C ARG A 179 -7.24 4.26 3.55
N ALA A 180 -6.86 4.83 4.69
CA ALA A 180 -5.97 4.18 5.65
C ALA A 180 -6.60 2.87 6.19
N VAL A 181 -7.89 2.91 6.55
CA VAL A 181 -8.60 1.73 7.05
C VAL A 181 -8.83 0.69 5.96
N LEU A 182 -9.25 1.09 4.76
CA LEU A 182 -9.42 0.14 3.65
C LEU A 182 -8.09 -0.52 3.26
N SER A 183 -6.99 0.23 3.24
CA SER A 183 -5.66 -0.33 2.98
C SER A 183 -5.23 -1.32 4.07
N MET A 184 -5.51 -1.03 5.34
CA MET A 184 -5.26 -1.94 6.46
C MET A 184 -6.07 -3.24 6.31
N ILE A 185 -7.35 -3.16 5.93
CA ILE A 185 -8.23 -4.31 5.75
C ILE A 185 -7.72 -5.19 4.59
N VAL A 186 -7.47 -4.59 3.42
CA VAL A 186 -7.02 -5.33 2.23
C VAL A 186 -5.67 -5.98 2.45
N ASN A 187 -4.70 -5.24 2.99
CA ASN A 187 -3.37 -5.79 3.26
C ASN A 187 -3.43 -6.87 4.36
N GLY A 188 -4.30 -6.68 5.37
CA GLY A 188 -4.50 -7.65 6.46
C GLY A 188 -5.09 -8.96 5.96
N ILE A 189 -6.15 -8.93 5.14
CA ILE A 189 -6.74 -10.17 4.61
C ILE A 189 -5.79 -10.87 3.63
N ALA A 190 -5.05 -10.12 2.81
CA ALA A 190 -4.00 -10.69 1.96
C ALA A 190 -2.89 -11.34 2.80
N ALA A 191 -2.45 -10.68 3.88
CA ALA A 191 -1.48 -11.24 4.82
C ALA A 191 -1.97 -12.56 5.44
N VAL A 192 -3.22 -12.64 5.87
CA VAL A 192 -3.80 -13.90 6.39
C VAL A 192 -3.76 -15.00 5.33
N VAL A 193 -4.18 -14.71 4.10
CA VAL A 193 -4.15 -15.67 2.99
C VAL A 193 -2.70 -16.17 2.75
N PHE A 194 -1.72 -15.28 2.73
CA PHE A 194 -0.32 -15.64 2.50
C PHE A 194 0.30 -16.43 3.65
N VAL A 195 -0.04 -16.10 4.90
CA VAL A 195 0.42 -16.87 6.08
C VAL A 195 -0.09 -18.30 6.03
N ILE A 196 -1.35 -18.51 5.62
CA ILE A 196 -1.94 -19.85 5.51
C ILE A 196 -1.26 -20.66 4.40
N HIS A 197 -0.90 -20.06 3.27
CA HIS A 197 -0.27 -20.75 2.14
C HIS A 197 1.24 -20.98 2.33
N GLY A 198 1.91 -20.21 3.16
CA GLY A 198 3.35 -20.32 3.41
C GLY A 198 4.21 -19.63 2.35
N GLY A 199 5.49 -20.03 2.29
CA GLY A 199 6.44 -19.44 1.33
C GLY A 199 7.00 -18.08 1.76
N LEU A 200 6.84 -17.68 3.03
CA LEU A 200 7.35 -16.44 3.60
C LEU A 200 8.76 -16.58 4.15
N ALA A 201 9.54 -15.51 4.03
CA ALA A 201 10.80 -15.35 4.74
C ALA A 201 10.52 -14.76 6.14
N TRP A 202 10.22 -15.61 7.12
CA TRP A 202 9.76 -15.20 8.45
C TRP A 202 10.71 -14.25 9.19
N GLU A 203 12.03 -14.40 9.02
CA GLU A 203 12.99 -13.46 9.59
C GLU A 203 12.79 -12.04 9.02
N ALA A 204 12.62 -11.94 7.70
CA ALA A 204 12.36 -10.66 7.05
C ALA A 204 10.97 -10.10 7.42
N VAL A 205 9.95 -10.97 7.59
CA VAL A 205 8.62 -10.55 8.09
C VAL A 205 8.76 -9.87 9.45
N GLY A 206 9.45 -10.49 10.40
CA GLY A 206 9.62 -9.95 11.76
C GLY A 206 10.33 -8.59 11.76
N LEU A 207 11.43 -8.47 10.99
CA LEU A 207 12.21 -7.23 10.89
C LEU A 207 11.42 -6.10 10.21
N LEU A 208 10.71 -6.41 9.11
CA LEU A 208 9.81 -5.46 8.46
C LEU A 208 8.67 -5.03 9.38
N ALA A 209 8.09 -5.96 10.14
CA ALA A 209 6.99 -5.69 11.06
C ALA A 209 7.39 -4.69 12.15
N LEU A 210 8.54 -4.90 12.78
CA LEU A 210 9.09 -3.99 13.79
C LEU A 210 9.35 -2.61 13.19
N GLY A 211 10.04 -2.54 12.06
CA GLY A 211 10.31 -1.29 11.36
C GLY A 211 9.04 -0.57 10.92
N SER A 212 8.10 -1.30 10.30
CA SER A 212 6.87 -0.71 9.75
C SER A 212 5.93 -0.21 10.84
N LEU A 213 5.85 -0.87 11.98
CA LEU A 213 5.08 -0.41 13.13
C LEU A 213 5.61 0.93 13.66
N ALA A 214 6.93 1.02 13.88
CA ALA A 214 7.59 2.25 14.31
C ALA A 214 7.40 3.36 13.26
N GLY A 215 7.66 3.05 11.99
CA GLY A 215 7.50 3.99 10.88
C GLY A 215 6.05 4.45 10.68
N GLY A 216 5.09 3.55 10.81
CA GLY A 216 3.65 3.86 10.67
C GLY A 216 3.16 4.83 11.75
N TYR A 217 3.59 4.62 12.98
CA TYR A 217 3.29 5.53 14.09
C TYR A 217 3.89 6.94 13.87
N VAL A 218 5.16 6.99 13.50
CA VAL A 218 5.87 8.25 13.20
C VAL A 218 5.25 8.92 11.96
N GLY A 219 5.01 8.17 10.89
CA GLY A 219 4.46 8.66 9.63
C GLY A 219 3.06 9.27 9.79
N ALA A 220 2.20 8.65 10.58
CA ALA A 220 0.87 9.20 10.84
C ALA A 220 0.93 10.56 11.57
N ARG A 221 1.90 10.74 12.48
CA ARG A 221 2.11 12.01 13.19
C ARG A 221 2.80 13.08 12.34
N LEU A 222 3.72 12.66 11.49
CA LEU A 222 4.49 13.56 10.62
C LEU A 222 3.82 13.83 9.27
N ALA A 223 2.69 13.17 8.97
CA ALA A 223 1.98 13.30 7.68
C ALA A 223 1.65 14.76 7.31
N LEU A 224 1.50 15.62 8.30
CA LEU A 224 1.24 17.06 8.14
C LEU A 224 2.52 17.91 8.08
N ALA A 225 3.66 17.38 8.57
CA ALA A 225 4.90 18.15 8.74
C ALA A 225 5.98 17.81 7.69
N LEU A 226 5.93 16.61 7.09
CA LEU A 226 6.98 16.20 6.15
C LEU A 226 6.77 16.80 4.75
N PRO A 227 7.85 17.26 4.09
CA PRO A 227 7.79 17.78 2.74
C PRO A 227 7.47 16.61 1.77
N ALA A 228 6.19 16.45 1.45
CA ALA A 228 5.69 15.41 0.54
C ALA A 228 6.45 15.31 -0.81
N PRO A 229 7.01 16.40 -1.41
CA PRO A 229 7.77 16.30 -2.66
C PRO A 229 9.05 15.47 -2.54
N ALA A 230 9.88 15.71 -1.51
CA ALA A 230 11.15 14.99 -1.34
C ALA A 230 10.93 13.49 -1.14
N LEU A 231 10.00 13.14 -0.27
CA LEU A 231 9.62 11.75 -0.02
C LEU A 231 9.16 11.06 -1.32
N ARG A 232 8.34 11.74 -2.12
CA ARG A 232 7.86 11.21 -3.40
C ARG A 232 8.97 10.94 -4.38
N THR A 233 9.90 11.90 -4.54
CA THR A 233 11.04 11.75 -5.45
C THR A 233 11.83 10.49 -5.11
N VAL A 234 12.12 10.26 -3.84
CA VAL A 234 12.84 9.05 -3.37
C VAL A 234 12.11 7.78 -3.79
N VAL A 235 10.80 7.69 -3.57
CA VAL A 235 10.01 6.49 -3.92
C VAL A 235 9.94 6.27 -5.43
N VAL A 236 9.74 7.33 -6.20
CA VAL A 236 9.69 7.24 -7.67
C VAL A 236 11.05 6.79 -8.22
N VAL A 237 12.15 7.36 -7.72
CA VAL A 237 13.51 6.98 -8.15
C VAL A 237 13.80 5.52 -7.80
N ILE A 238 13.48 5.07 -6.58
CA ILE A 238 13.65 3.67 -6.18
C ILE A 238 12.77 2.76 -7.06
N GLY A 239 11.50 3.09 -7.27
CA GLY A 239 10.58 2.29 -8.07
C GLY A 239 11.03 2.17 -9.52
N VAL A 240 11.37 3.29 -10.18
CA VAL A 240 11.86 3.29 -11.55
C VAL A 240 13.19 2.54 -11.66
N GLY A 241 14.15 2.80 -10.78
CA GLY A 241 15.45 2.10 -10.77
C GLY A 241 15.28 0.59 -10.60
N THR A 242 14.36 0.15 -9.74
CA THR A 242 14.04 -1.27 -9.55
C THR A 242 13.42 -1.88 -10.79
N ALA A 243 12.46 -1.21 -11.42
CA ALA A 243 11.81 -1.72 -12.61
C ALA A 243 12.80 -1.84 -13.79
N VAL A 244 13.67 -0.84 -13.97
CA VAL A 244 14.74 -0.92 -14.98
C VAL A 244 15.65 -2.10 -14.71
N LYS A 245 16.11 -2.31 -13.47
CA LYS A 245 16.95 -3.45 -13.08
C LYS A 245 16.28 -4.81 -13.33
N LEU A 246 14.96 -4.88 -13.24
CA LEU A 246 14.20 -6.12 -13.47
C LEU A 246 13.94 -6.38 -14.98
N LEU A 247 14.06 -5.36 -15.82
CA LEU A 247 13.87 -5.46 -17.27
C LEU A 247 15.18 -5.75 -18.03
N VAL A 248 16.33 -5.47 -17.41
CA VAL A 248 17.69 -5.70 -17.94
C VAL A 248 18.31 -6.92 -17.26
#